data_4bdc73e6de19700a598047694e57112c
#
_entry.id   4bdc73e6de19700a598047694e57112c
#
_cell.length_a   1.000
_cell.length_b   1.000
_cell.length_c   1.000
_cell.angle_alpha   90.00
_cell.angle_beta   90.00
_cell.angle_gamma   90.00
#
_symmetry.space_group_name_H-M   'P 1'
#
loop_
_entity.id
_entity.type
_entity.pdbx_description
1 polymer ?
#
loop_
_entity_poly.entity_id
_entity_poly.type
_entity_poly.pdbx_seq_one_letter_code
_entity_poly.pdbx_strand_id
1 'polypeptide(L)'
;MQTYLNFKALQNDNPDLADELLTSFEPGDWQNHIINVWPDLTAFAKYQLVSGAYKDYFKQLDITPEFNPLRFVDCQAFGQSLAKGLNDGEYYGQIDDQIIKVSVPWYN
;
A
#
# COMPACT_ATOMS: atom_id res chain seq x y z
N MET A 1 0.14 7.55 3.18
CA MET A 1 1.25 6.66 2.76
C MET A 1 2.57 7.24 3.20
N GLN A 2 3.44 6.40 3.72
CA GLN A 2 4.81 6.78 4.04
C GLN A 2 5.77 6.10 3.06
N THR A 3 6.79 6.83 2.64
CA THR A 3 7.81 6.35 1.70
C THR A 3 9.17 6.35 2.39
N TYR A 4 9.84 5.19 2.34
CA TYR A 4 11.17 5.01 2.87
C TYR A 4 12.13 4.70 1.73
N LEU A 5 13.30 5.33 1.73
CA LEU A 5 14.29 5.14 0.66
C LEU A 5 14.88 3.74 0.65
N ASN A 6 14.89 3.07 1.80
CA ASN A 6 15.38 1.70 1.96
C ASN A 6 14.88 1.12 3.29
N PHE A 7 15.20 -0.16 3.52
CA PHE A 7 14.80 -0.87 4.73
C PHE A 7 15.38 -0.23 6.01
N LYS A 8 16.61 0.27 5.95
CA LYS A 8 17.24 0.90 7.10
C LYS A 8 16.48 2.14 7.56
N ALA A 9 16.00 2.95 6.61
CA ALA A 9 15.18 4.11 6.93
C ALA A 9 13.85 3.70 7.58
N LEU A 10 13.22 2.65 7.08
CA LEU A 10 12.02 2.08 7.68
C LEU A 10 12.30 1.58 9.10
N GLN A 11 13.38 0.86 9.29
CA GLN A 11 13.77 0.29 10.58
C GLN A 11 13.99 1.38 11.63
N ASN A 12 14.59 2.49 11.24
CA ASN A 12 14.83 3.62 12.15
C ASN A 12 13.53 4.29 12.60
N ASP A 13 12.54 4.38 11.71
CA ASP A 13 11.26 5.04 11.99
C ASP A 13 10.24 4.10 12.61
N ASN A 14 10.20 2.85 12.17
CA ASN A 14 9.21 1.87 12.62
C ASN A 14 9.87 0.50 12.78
N PRO A 15 10.61 0.29 13.89
CA PRO A 15 11.33 -0.97 14.11
C PRO A 15 10.41 -2.17 14.25
N ASP A 16 9.19 -1.99 14.77
CA ASP A 16 8.24 -3.09 14.93
C ASP A 16 7.80 -3.65 13.57
N LEU A 17 7.47 -2.77 12.63
CA LEU A 17 7.13 -3.19 11.28
C LEU A 17 8.33 -3.82 10.58
N ALA A 18 9.52 -3.26 10.77
CA ALA A 18 10.75 -3.83 10.20
C ALA A 18 10.98 -5.26 10.67
N ASP A 19 10.79 -5.53 11.96
CA ASP A 19 10.93 -6.88 12.52
C ASP A 19 9.89 -7.84 11.91
N GLU A 20 8.65 -7.39 11.74
CA GLU A 20 7.60 -8.20 11.12
C GLU A 20 7.90 -8.51 9.66
N LEU A 21 8.47 -7.56 8.92
CA LEU A 21 8.89 -7.79 7.54
C LEU A 21 10.02 -8.81 7.45
N LEU A 22 10.98 -8.78 8.36
CA LEU A 22 12.06 -9.77 8.40
C LEU A 22 11.56 -11.17 8.79
N THR A 23 10.47 -11.24 9.55
CA THR A 23 9.83 -12.51 9.89
C THR A 23 9.05 -13.07 8.70
N SER A 24 8.40 -12.21 7.93
CA SER A 24 7.52 -12.62 6.82
C SER A 24 8.29 -12.83 5.50
N PHE A 25 9.37 -12.10 5.29
CA PHE A 25 10.14 -12.12 4.04
C PHE A 25 11.63 -12.29 4.33
N GLU A 26 12.30 -13.13 3.54
CA GLU A 26 13.72 -13.30 3.67
C GLU A 26 14.48 -12.04 3.27
N PRO A 27 15.66 -11.78 3.84
CA PRO A 27 16.51 -10.68 3.39
C PRO A 27 16.81 -10.79 1.90
N GLY A 28 16.79 -9.66 1.20
CA GLY A 28 17.01 -9.65 -0.24
C GLY A 28 17.19 -8.24 -0.77
N ASP A 29 17.19 -8.13 -2.09
CA ASP A 29 17.44 -6.88 -2.77
C ASP A 29 16.36 -5.82 -2.48
N TRP A 30 15.15 -6.24 -2.11
CA TRP A 30 14.07 -5.32 -1.73
C TRP A 30 14.46 -4.37 -0.61
N GLN A 31 15.40 -4.77 0.26
CA GLN A 31 15.87 -3.95 1.38
C GLN A 31 16.66 -2.71 0.91
N ASN A 32 17.18 -2.74 -0.31
CA ASN A 32 17.96 -1.64 -0.88
C ASN A 32 17.12 -0.68 -1.71
N HIS A 33 15.82 -0.93 -1.84
CA HIS A 33 14.92 -0.16 -2.69
C HIS A 33 13.86 0.56 -1.88
N ILE A 34 13.12 1.43 -2.55
CA ILE A 34 12.05 2.21 -1.95
C ILE A 34 10.95 1.30 -1.41
N ILE A 35 10.50 1.60 -0.20
CA ILE A 35 9.42 0.88 0.48
C ILE A 35 8.30 1.88 0.77
N ASN A 36 7.10 1.61 0.29
CA ASN A 36 5.91 2.39 0.57
C ASN A 36 5.03 1.65 1.57
N VAL A 37 4.52 2.35 2.57
CA VAL A 37 3.70 1.78 3.63
C VAL A 37 2.40 2.55 3.76
N TRP A 38 1.27 1.84 3.73
CA TRP A 38 -0.05 2.36 4.07
C TRP A 38 -0.45 1.82 5.44
N PRO A 39 -0.84 2.70 6.38
CA PRO A 39 -1.06 2.28 7.76
C PRO A 39 -2.29 1.40 7.95
N ASP A 40 -3.25 1.48 7.03
CA ASP A 40 -4.47 0.69 7.10
C ASP A 40 -5.09 0.53 5.70
N LEU A 41 -6.11 -0.34 5.62
CA LEU A 41 -6.77 -0.64 4.36
C LEU A 41 -7.53 0.57 3.80
N THR A 42 -8.06 1.42 4.68
CA THR A 42 -8.77 2.62 4.26
C THR A 42 -7.81 3.60 3.57
N ALA A 43 -6.63 3.83 4.15
CA ALA A 43 -5.62 4.69 3.55
C ALA A 43 -5.15 4.15 2.20
N PHE A 44 -4.96 2.84 2.09
CA PHE A 44 -4.57 2.18 0.84
C PHE A 44 -5.65 2.36 -0.23
N ALA A 45 -6.92 2.13 0.13
CA ALA A 45 -8.03 2.29 -0.80
C ALA A 45 -8.14 3.73 -1.31
N LYS A 46 -8.06 4.71 -0.42
CA LYS A 46 -8.09 6.12 -0.80
C LYS A 46 -6.96 6.50 -1.73
N TYR A 47 -5.76 6.00 -1.48
CA TYR A 47 -4.62 6.23 -2.36
C TYR A 47 -4.90 5.70 -3.76
N GLN A 48 -5.41 4.48 -3.89
CA GLN A 48 -5.71 3.88 -5.19
C GLN A 48 -6.78 4.67 -5.95
N LEU A 49 -7.75 5.24 -5.23
CA LEU A 49 -8.84 6.00 -5.85
C LEU A 49 -8.38 7.37 -6.36
N VAL A 50 -7.50 8.07 -5.63
CA VAL A 50 -7.16 9.46 -5.95
C VAL A 50 -5.77 9.64 -6.56
N SER A 51 -4.85 8.73 -6.34
CA SER A 51 -3.45 8.87 -6.78
C SER A 51 -2.89 7.62 -7.44
N GLY A 52 -3.56 6.48 -7.32
CA GLY A 52 -3.11 5.20 -7.82
C GLY A 52 -3.84 4.73 -9.08
N ALA A 53 -4.12 3.43 -9.12
CA ALA A 53 -4.66 2.74 -10.29
C ALA A 53 -6.00 3.28 -10.78
N TYR A 54 -6.81 3.84 -9.88
CA TYR A 54 -8.17 4.31 -10.21
C TYR A 54 -8.28 5.81 -10.39
N LYS A 55 -7.17 6.56 -10.27
CA LYS A 55 -7.23 8.02 -10.30
C LYS A 55 -7.77 8.56 -11.62
N ASP A 56 -7.37 7.97 -12.75
CA ASP A 56 -7.79 8.45 -14.07
C ASP A 56 -9.25 8.17 -14.32
N TYR A 57 -9.75 7.04 -13.82
CA TYR A 57 -11.16 6.71 -13.90
C TYR A 57 -12.04 7.77 -13.22
N PHE A 58 -11.70 8.13 -11.99
CA PHE A 58 -12.46 9.12 -11.23
C PHE A 58 -12.25 10.54 -11.76
N LYS A 59 -11.09 10.83 -12.33
CA LYS A 59 -10.81 12.13 -12.93
C LYS A 59 -11.64 12.39 -14.19
N GLN A 60 -11.95 11.34 -14.95
CA GLN A 60 -12.77 11.45 -16.17
C GLN A 60 -14.24 11.69 -15.88
N LEU A 61 -14.69 11.35 -14.67
CA LEU A 61 -16.05 11.66 -14.25
C LEU A 61 -16.13 13.14 -13.91
N ASP A 62 -17.07 13.86 -14.52
CA ASP A 62 -17.32 15.27 -14.21
C ASP A 62 -18.03 15.34 -12.85
N ILE A 63 -17.23 15.25 -11.79
CA ILE A 63 -17.71 15.09 -10.44
C ILE A 63 -17.75 16.46 -9.75
N THR A 64 -18.95 16.92 -9.42
CA THR A 64 -19.09 18.05 -8.50
C THR A 64 -18.87 17.56 -7.06
N PRO A 65 -18.46 18.43 -6.12
CA PRO A 65 -18.28 18.03 -4.72
C PRO A 65 -19.50 17.35 -4.12
N GLU A 66 -20.72 17.71 -4.58
CA GLU A 66 -21.97 17.15 -4.08
C GLU A 66 -22.20 15.71 -4.51
N PHE A 67 -21.62 15.32 -5.65
CA PHE A 67 -21.79 14.00 -6.25
C PHE A 67 -20.50 13.19 -6.28
N ASN A 68 -19.54 13.53 -5.43
CA ASN A 68 -18.27 12.81 -5.38
C ASN A 68 -18.50 11.36 -4.94
N PRO A 69 -18.29 10.35 -5.82
CA PRO A 69 -18.54 8.95 -5.47
C PRO A 69 -17.65 8.45 -4.33
N LEU A 70 -16.54 9.13 -4.03
CA LEU A 70 -15.69 8.78 -2.89
C LEU A 70 -16.44 8.87 -1.56
N ARG A 71 -17.50 9.66 -1.48
CA ARG A 71 -18.35 9.76 -0.29
C ARG A 71 -19.14 8.49 -0.02
N PHE A 72 -19.36 7.69 -1.07
CA PHE A 72 -20.21 6.50 -1.01
C PHE A 72 -19.39 5.21 -1.03
N VAL A 73 -18.07 5.31 -1.14
CA VAL A 73 -17.18 4.13 -1.13
C VAL A 73 -16.87 3.77 0.30
N ASP A 74 -17.18 2.52 0.68
CA ASP A 74 -16.64 1.94 1.90
C ASP A 74 -15.16 1.61 1.65
N CYS A 75 -14.29 2.57 2.03
CA CYS A 75 -12.87 2.45 1.76
C CYS A 75 -12.23 1.27 2.49
N GLN A 76 -12.75 0.87 3.65
CA GLN A 76 -12.23 -0.29 4.34
C GLN A 76 -12.57 -1.59 3.60
N ALA A 77 -13.83 -1.76 3.19
CA ALA A 77 -14.25 -2.92 2.42
C ALA A 77 -13.55 -2.98 1.06
N PHE A 78 -13.39 -1.83 0.39
CA PHE A 78 -12.67 -1.73 -0.87
C PHE A 78 -11.20 -2.10 -0.68
N GLY A 79 -10.57 -1.60 0.38
CA GLY A 79 -9.19 -1.94 0.73
C GLY A 79 -9.01 -3.43 1.00
N GLN A 80 -9.95 -4.07 1.69
CA GLN A 80 -9.92 -5.51 1.92
C GLN A 80 -10.00 -6.28 0.60
N SER A 81 -10.86 -5.85 -0.31
CA SER A 81 -11.00 -6.48 -1.63
C SER A 81 -9.73 -6.34 -2.45
N LEU A 82 -9.11 -5.15 -2.44
CA LEU A 82 -7.83 -4.92 -3.11
C LEU A 82 -6.72 -5.78 -2.49
N ALA A 83 -6.66 -5.86 -1.18
CA ALA A 83 -5.63 -6.62 -0.47
C ALA A 83 -5.69 -8.11 -0.79
N LYS A 84 -6.88 -8.68 -0.97
CA LYS A 84 -7.03 -10.08 -1.40
C LYS A 84 -6.36 -10.34 -2.74
N GLY A 85 -6.46 -9.39 -3.68
CA GLY A 85 -5.81 -9.50 -4.97
C GLY A 85 -4.29 -9.31 -4.90
N LEU A 86 -3.78 -8.73 -3.81
CA LEU A 86 -2.35 -8.48 -3.62
C LEU A 86 -1.63 -9.62 -2.89
N ASN A 87 -2.34 -10.53 -2.25
CA ASN A 87 -1.74 -11.58 -1.42
C ASN A 87 -0.75 -12.46 -2.19
N ASP A 88 -0.92 -12.61 -3.50
CA ASP A 88 -0.02 -13.36 -4.36
C ASP A 88 0.94 -12.45 -5.14
N GLY A 89 0.94 -11.15 -4.85
CA GLY A 89 1.76 -10.17 -5.55
C GLY A 89 3.23 -10.20 -5.15
N GLU A 90 4.12 -10.10 -6.13
CA GLU A 90 5.56 -10.08 -5.89
C GLU A 90 6.05 -8.78 -5.26
N TYR A 91 5.28 -7.70 -5.42
CA TYR A 91 5.65 -6.35 -5.01
C TYR A 91 4.94 -5.87 -3.75
N TYR A 92 3.89 -6.54 -3.33
CA TYR A 92 3.07 -6.14 -2.20
C TYR A 92 3.14 -7.16 -1.08
N GLY A 93 3.11 -6.65 0.15
CA GLY A 93 2.98 -7.47 1.34
C GLY A 93 1.89 -6.90 2.24
N GLN A 94 1.31 -7.73 3.07
CA GLN A 94 0.33 -7.31 4.06
C GLN A 94 0.77 -7.80 5.44
N ILE A 95 0.88 -6.86 6.38
CA ILE A 95 1.16 -7.13 7.79
C ILE A 95 -0.01 -6.56 8.59
N ASP A 96 -0.85 -7.43 9.14
CA ASP A 96 -2.13 -7.05 9.73
C ASP A 96 -2.95 -6.22 8.72
N ASP A 97 -3.32 -4.98 9.04
CA ASP A 97 -4.04 -4.09 8.13
C ASP A 97 -3.10 -3.18 7.33
N GLN A 98 -1.80 -3.28 7.55
CA GLN A 98 -0.82 -2.46 6.83
C GLN A 98 -0.49 -3.08 5.48
N ILE A 99 -0.42 -2.25 4.45
CA ILE A 99 -0.02 -2.67 3.11
C ILE A 99 1.36 -2.08 2.82
N ILE A 100 2.26 -2.94 2.33
CA ILE A 100 3.64 -2.57 2.02
C ILE A 100 3.91 -2.86 0.54
N LYS A 101 4.47 -1.88 -0.18
CA LYS A 101 4.88 -2.05 -1.56
C LYS A 101 6.37 -1.83 -1.70
N VAL A 102 7.04 -2.72 -2.43
CA VAL A 102 8.47 -2.61 -2.74
C VAL A 102 8.67 -2.45 -4.24
N SER A 103 9.82 -1.91 -4.63
CA SER A 103 10.14 -1.60 -6.04
C SER A 103 10.68 -2.80 -6.81
N VAL A 104 11.08 -3.85 -6.11
CA VAL A 104 11.54 -5.12 -6.71
C VAL A 104 10.83 -6.27 -6.01
N PRO A 105 10.74 -7.45 -6.64
CA PRO A 105 10.07 -8.60 -6.00
C PRO A 105 10.71 -8.96 -4.65
N TRP A 106 9.87 -9.43 -3.72
CA TRP A 106 10.32 -9.93 -2.41
C TRP A 106 11.24 -11.14 -2.55
N TYR A 107 11.03 -11.93 -3.60
CA TYR A 107 11.78 -13.15 -3.88
C TYR A 107 12.50 -12.99 -5.21
N ASN A 108 13.78 -13.23 -5.18
CA ASN A 108 14.60 -13.22 -6.38
C ASN A 108 14.72 -14.62 -6.96
#